data_b9847923744ffc226c1d485bd0c67ad7
#
_entry.id   b9847923744ffc226c1d485bd0c67ad7
#
_cell.length_a   1.000
_cell.length_b   1.000
_cell.length_c   1.000
_cell.angle_alpha   90.00
_cell.angle_beta   90.00
_cell.angle_gamma   90.00
#
_symmetry.space_group_name_H-M   'P 1'
#
loop_
_entity.id
_entity.type
_entity.pdbx_description
1 polymer ?
#
loop_
_entity_poly.entity_id
_entity_poly.type
_entity_poly.pdbx_seq_one_letter_code
_entity_poly.pdbx_strand_id
1 'polypeptide(L)'
;CIRDRAYRGAKQSRIVVEKFLEDKSNSDGSINDYKFLCFDGKFRYLWVDTGRYSNFKRGWWDENLKPIKVRDNRPIMDPPIALPENINEMIKLSEKLSSGFPHARIDWYNIGGKIIFGEITFYSWSGYSVFDPDSFDFEMGKYFNINYK
;
A
#
# COMPACT_ATOMS: atom_id res chain seq x y z
N CYS A 1 -7.85 -15.06 7.86
CA CYS A 1 -8.69 -14.15 8.65
C CYS A 1 -7.78 -13.37 9.60
N ILE A 2 -7.53 -12.10 9.31
CA ILE A 2 -6.72 -11.25 10.17
C ILE A 2 -7.63 -10.77 11.30
N ARG A 3 -7.61 -11.45 12.43
CA ARG A 3 -8.15 -10.91 13.68
C ARG A 3 -7.12 -9.95 14.26
N ASP A 4 -7.11 -8.73 13.78
CA ASP A 4 -6.29 -7.70 14.37
C ASP A 4 -6.80 -7.38 15.79
N ARG A 5 -5.88 -7.31 16.74
CA ARG A 5 -6.21 -7.01 18.15
C ARG A 5 -6.82 -5.62 18.32
N ALA A 6 -6.56 -4.69 17.42
CA ALA A 6 -7.14 -3.35 17.39
C ALA A 6 -8.68 -3.36 17.28
N TYR A 7 -9.27 -4.42 16.73
CA TYR A 7 -10.71 -4.54 16.55
C TYR A 7 -11.42 -5.39 17.61
N ARG A 8 -10.76 -5.74 18.71
CA ARG A 8 -11.37 -6.53 19.80
C ARG A 8 -12.64 -5.92 20.40
N GLY A 9 -12.86 -4.61 20.22
CA GLY A 9 -14.07 -3.90 20.66
C GLY A 9 -15.27 -3.99 19.70
N ALA A 10 -15.10 -4.57 18.51
CA ALA A 10 -16.21 -4.73 17.58
C ALA A 10 -17.21 -5.77 18.13
N LYS A 11 -18.40 -5.31 18.48
CA LYS A 11 -19.46 -6.15 19.09
C LYS A 11 -19.99 -7.25 18.15
N GLN A 12 -19.77 -7.14 16.84
CA GLN A 12 -20.17 -8.14 15.84
C GLN A 12 -19.10 -8.32 14.78
N SER A 13 -18.61 -9.54 14.62
CA SER A 13 -17.75 -9.91 13.49
C SER A 13 -18.62 -10.09 12.23
N ARG A 14 -18.23 -9.47 11.13
CA ARG A 14 -18.86 -9.65 9.82
C ARG A 14 -17.90 -10.38 8.89
N ILE A 15 -18.43 -11.23 8.04
CA ILE A 15 -17.68 -11.85 6.94
C ILE A 15 -18.07 -11.13 5.67
N VAL A 16 -17.08 -10.58 4.98
CA VAL A 16 -17.24 -9.97 3.65
C VAL A 16 -16.79 -11.00 2.62
N VAL A 17 -17.62 -11.26 1.64
CA VAL A 17 -17.31 -12.12 0.50
C VAL A 17 -17.35 -11.26 -0.75
N GLU A 18 -16.25 -11.19 -1.45
CA GLU A 18 -16.11 -10.37 -2.67
C GLU A 18 -15.87 -11.28 -3.87
N LYS A 19 -16.17 -10.74 -5.06
CA LYS A 19 -15.84 -11.43 -6.31
C LYS A 19 -14.32 -11.57 -6.41
N PHE A 20 -13.86 -12.78 -6.73
CA PHE A 20 -12.44 -13.01 -7.03
C PHE A 20 -12.03 -12.20 -8.26
N LEU A 21 -10.93 -11.48 -8.15
CA LEU A 21 -10.38 -10.63 -9.20
C LEU A 21 -9.15 -11.30 -9.80
N GLU A 22 -9.04 -11.25 -11.11
CA GLU A 22 -7.88 -11.71 -11.87
C GLU A 22 -7.44 -10.63 -12.85
N ASP A 23 -6.14 -10.48 -13.02
CA ASP A 23 -5.57 -9.69 -14.10
C ASP A 23 -4.97 -10.62 -15.16
N LYS A 24 -5.69 -10.78 -16.26
CA LYS A 24 -5.26 -11.64 -17.37
C LYS A 24 -4.05 -11.13 -18.15
N SER A 25 -3.61 -9.89 -17.88
CA SER A 25 -2.36 -9.35 -18.44
C SER A 25 -1.12 -9.94 -17.73
N ASN A 26 -1.28 -10.41 -16.49
CA ASN A 26 -0.22 -11.11 -15.76
C ASN A 26 -0.28 -12.62 -16.05
N SER A 27 0.86 -13.22 -16.34
CA SER A 27 0.95 -14.64 -16.75
C SER A 27 0.44 -15.63 -15.68
N ASP A 28 0.48 -15.24 -14.41
CA ASP A 28 0.00 -16.03 -13.29
C ASP A 28 -1.41 -15.64 -12.80
N GLY A 29 -2.07 -14.69 -13.51
CA GLY A 29 -3.39 -14.17 -13.14
C GLY A 29 -3.38 -13.31 -11.88
N SER A 30 -2.21 -13.08 -11.26
CA SER A 30 -2.12 -12.23 -10.07
C SER A 30 -2.42 -10.77 -10.40
N ILE A 31 -2.94 -10.06 -9.39
CA ILE A 31 -3.22 -8.63 -9.50
C ILE A 31 -2.06 -7.88 -8.86
N ASN A 32 -1.60 -6.81 -9.50
CA ASN A 32 -0.69 -5.87 -8.88
C ASN A 32 -1.39 -5.11 -7.77
N ASP A 33 -0.77 -5.05 -6.60
CA ASP A 33 -1.33 -4.46 -5.39
C ASP A 33 -0.58 -3.14 -5.09
N TYR A 34 -1.27 -2.01 -5.32
CA TYR A 34 -0.74 -0.66 -5.18
C TYR A 34 -1.08 -0.10 -3.82
N LYS A 35 -0.08 0.18 -2.99
CA LYS A 35 -0.24 0.57 -1.59
C LYS A 35 0.32 1.97 -1.36
N PHE A 36 -0.59 2.92 -1.19
CA PHE A 36 -0.27 4.33 -1.02
C PHE A 36 -0.15 4.67 0.46
N LEU A 37 1.03 5.10 0.87
CA LEU A 37 1.27 5.59 2.23
C LEU A 37 0.99 7.09 2.27
N CYS A 38 -0.05 7.44 3.00
CA CYS A 38 -0.47 8.81 3.20
C CYS A 38 -0.23 9.23 4.66
N PHE A 39 0.24 10.46 4.83
CA PHE A 39 0.47 11.09 6.13
C PHE A 39 -0.23 12.45 6.14
N ASP A 40 -1.05 12.71 7.16
CA ASP A 40 -1.92 13.89 7.25
C ASP A 40 -2.72 14.15 5.95
N GLY A 41 -3.23 13.07 5.32
CA GLY A 41 -3.98 13.14 4.08
C GLY A 41 -3.15 13.46 2.84
N LYS A 42 -1.80 13.37 2.92
CA LYS A 42 -0.88 13.59 1.79
C LYS A 42 -0.16 12.33 1.42
N PHE A 43 -0.16 12.00 0.14
CA PHE A 43 0.63 10.92 -0.43
C PHE A 43 2.12 11.20 -0.26
N ARG A 44 2.90 10.19 0.20
CA ARG A 44 4.35 10.28 0.39
C ARG A 44 5.10 9.14 -0.27
N TYR A 45 4.61 7.93 -0.14
CA TYR A 45 5.27 6.76 -0.72
C TYR A 45 4.24 5.81 -1.32
N LEU A 46 4.66 5.13 -2.36
CA LEU A 46 3.95 4.01 -2.96
C LEU A 46 4.84 2.78 -2.88
N TRP A 47 4.30 1.64 -2.46
CA TRP A 47 4.89 0.39 -2.84
C TRP A 47 3.92 -0.45 -3.69
N VAL A 48 4.49 -1.26 -4.57
CA VAL A 48 3.71 -2.15 -5.42
C VAL A 48 4.20 -3.57 -5.23
N ASP A 49 3.25 -4.46 -4.95
CA ASP A 49 3.46 -5.89 -4.88
C ASP A 49 3.01 -6.56 -6.17
N THR A 50 3.86 -7.42 -6.75
CA THR A 50 3.58 -8.17 -7.98
C THR A 50 3.86 -9.65 -7.79
N GLY A 51 3.34 -10.50 -8.70
CA GLY A 51 3.67 -11.91 -8.76
C GLY A 51 3.25 -12.70 -7.52
N ARG A 52 2.09 -12.42 -6.96
CA ARG A 52 1.58 -13.03 -5.72
C ARG A 52 1.59 -14.56 -5.73
N TYR A 53 1.37 -15.16 -6.91
CA TYR A 53 1.25 -16.61 -7.06
C TYR A 53 2.47 -17.27 -7.72
N SER A 54 3.49 -16.47 -8.10
CA SER A 54 4.67 -16.97 -8.81
C SER A 54 5.96 -16.44 -8.23
N ASN A 55 6.37 -15.26 -8.68
CA ASN A 55 7.63 -14.62 -8.31
C ASN A 55 7.35 -13.29 -7.63
N PHE A 56 7.00 -13.35 -6.34
CA PHE A 56 6.66 -12.17 -5.56
C PHE A 56 7.82 -11.18 -5.52
N LYS A 57 7.53 -9.92 -5.88
CA LYS A 57 8.48 -8.79 -5.82
C LYS A 57 7.79 -7.55 -5.30
N ARG A 58 8.57 -6.68 -4.67
CA ARG A 58 8.13 -5.37 -4.18
C ARG A 58 9.01 -4.26 -4.73
N GLY A 59 8.38 -3.22 -5.29
CA GLY A 59 9.04 -1.98 -5.66
C GLY A 59 8.52 -0.82 -4.82
N TRP A 60 9.37 0.20 -4.63
CA TRP A 60 9.04 1.40 -3.89
C TRP A 60 9.24 2.64 -4.75
N TRP A 61 8.38 3.64 -4.56
CA TRP A 61 8.43 4.95 -5.22
C TRP A 61 8.23 6.06 -4.19
N ASP A 62 8.92 7.18 -4.42
CA ASP A 62 8.74 8.40 -3.63
C ASP A 62 7.49 9.19 -4.05
N GLU A 63 7.26 10.35 -3.41
CA GLU A 63 6.11 11.23 -3.69
C GLU A 63 6.10 11.81 -5.12
N ASN A 64 7.23 11.79 -5.82
CA ASN A 64 7.37 12.21 -7.21
C ASN A 64 7.26 11.04 -8.20
N LEU A 65 6.86 9.85 -7.70
CA LEU A 65 6.77 8.61 -8.46
C LEU A 65 8.12 8.16 -9.07
N LYS A 66 9.23 8.54 -8.44
CA LYS A 66 10.55 8.03 -8.78
C LYS A 66 10.83 6.74 -8.03
N PRO A 67 11.29 5.68 -8.71
CA PRO A 67 11.67 4.45 -8.03
C PRO A 67 12.78 4.69 -7.01
N ILE A 68 12.64 4.13 -5.82
CA ILE A 68 13.64 4.16 -4.77
C ILE A 68 14.06 2.74 -4.39
N LYS A 69 15.34 2.58 -4.05
CA LYS A 69 15.90 1.29 -3.65
C LYS A 69 15.75 1.10 -2.14
N VAL A 70 14.57 0.65 -1.76
CA VAL A 70 14.26 0.27 -0.38
C VAL A 70 13.88 -1.19 -0.38
N ARG A 71 14.43 -1.96 0.55
CA ARG A 71 14.05 -3.33 0.81
C ARG A 71 13.43 -3.42 2.21
N ASP A 72 12.28 -4.02 2.28
CA ASP A 72 11.77 -4.64 3.50
C ASP A 72 12.04 -6.17 3.41
N ASN A 73 11.40 -6.98 4.19
CA ASN A 73 11.59 -8.43 4.17
C ASN A 73 11.10 -9.12 2.86
N ARG A 74 11.06 -8.40 1.74
CA ARG A 74 10.57 -8.89 0.44
C ARG A 74 11.63 -8.71 -0.65
N PRO A 75 11.63 -9.58 -1.68
CA PRO A 75 12.50 -9.42 -2.83
C PRO A 75 12.24 -8.10 -3.55
N ILE A 76 13.31 -7.39 -3.88
CA ILE A 76 13.23 -6.11 -4.61
C ILE A 76 12.74 -6.36 -6.03
N MET A 77 11.88 -5.46 -6.50
CA MET A 77 11.47 -5.37 -7.89
C MET A 77 12.54 -4.61 -8.69
N ASP A 78 13.32 -5.34 -9.45
CA ASP A 78 14.35 -4.78 -10.33
C ASP A 78 14.31 -5.51 -11.69
N PRO A 79 14.08 -4.79 -12.80
CA PRO A 79 13.72 -3.37 -12.88
C PRO A 79 12.32 -3.08 -12.32
N PRO A 80 12.04 -1.82 -11.93
CA PRO A 80 10.71 -1.41 -11.49
C PRO A 80 9.71 -1.48 -12.66
N ILE A 81 8.45 -1.84 -12.37
CA ILE A 81 7.39 -1.86 -13.38
C ILE A 81 6.97 -0.44 -13.78
N ALA A 82 6.37 -0.32 -14.96
CA ALA A 82 5.65 0.89 -15.34
C ALA A 82 4.40 1.06 -14.46
N LEU A 83 4.20 2.26 -13.94
CA LEU A 83 2.99 2.59 -13.19
C LEU A 83 1.81 2.82 -14.13
N PRO A 84 0.55 2.59 -13.68
CA PRO A 84 -0.64 2.83 -14.49
C PRO A 84 -0.75 4.28 -14.95
N GLU A 85 -1.30 4.52 -16.14
CA GLU A 85 -1.50 5.87 -16.68
C GLU A 85 -2.37 6.75 -15.76
N ASN A 86 -3.33 6.14 -15.06
CA ASN A 86 -4.21 6.82 -14.11
C ASN A 86 -3.70 6.83 -12.66
N ILE A 87 -2.39 6.67 -12.45
CA ILE A 87 -1.78 6.68 -11.12
C ILE A 87 -2.10 7.96 -10.33
N ASN A 88 -2.17 9.11 -11.00
CA ASN A 88 -2.51 10.38 -10.37
C ASN A 88 -3.96 10.42 -9.84
N GLU A 89 -4.87 9.69 -10.45
CA GLU A 89 -6.24 9.53 -9.93
C GLU A 89 -6.22 8.66 -8.67
N MET A 90 -5.44 7.58 -8.66
CA MET A 90 -5.26 6.73 -7.48
C MET A 90 -4.68 7.52 -6.30
N ILE A 91 -3.71 8.42 -6.55
CA ILE A 91 -3.16 9.34 -5.53
C ILE A 91 -4.26 10.23 -4.96
N LYS A 92 -5.04 10.92 -5.80
CA LYS A 92 -6.12 11.81 -5.36
C LYS A 92 -7.16 11.07 -4.51
N LEU A 93 -7.53 9.87 -4.93
CA LEU A 93 -8.46 9.02 -4.16
C LEU A 93 -7.86 8.60 -2.82
N SER A 94 -6.57 8.26 -2.79
CA SER A 94 -5.86 7.89 -1.57
C SER A 94 -5.77 9.06 -0.59
N GLU A 95 -5.43 10.25 -1.05
CA GLU A 95 -5.40 11.46 -0.24
C GLU A 95 -6.79 11.79 0.34
N LYS A 96 -7.83 11.62 -0.48
CA LYS A 96 -9.22 11.82 -0.02
C LYS A 96 -9.62 10.84 1.06
N LEU A 97 -9.29 9.55 0.91
CA LEU A 97 -9.63 8.51 1.89
C LEU A 97 -8.81 8.60 3.17
N SER A 98 -7.57 9.10 3.08
CA SER A 98 -6.67 9.25 4.23
C SER A 98 -6.84 10.59 4.97
N SER A 99 -7.70 11.49 4.46
CA SER A 99 -7.95 12.78 5.08
C SER A 99 -8.49 12.64 6.50
N GLY A 100 -7.88 13.36 7.44
CA GLY A 100 -8.26 13.33 8.86
C GLY A 100 -7.55 12.23 9.67
N PHE A 101 -6.68 11.44 9.05
CA PHE A 101 -5.84 10.45 9.75
C PHE A 101 -4.37 10.89 9.74
N PRO A 102 -3.66 10.78 10.87
CA PRO A 102 -2.21 11.05 10.92
C PRO A 102 -1.42 10.18 9.96
N HIS A 103 -1.87 8.93 9.78
CA HIS A 103 -1.35 7.98 8.80
C HIS A 103 -2.44 7.00 8.36
N ALA A 104 -2.46 6.70 7.08
CA ALA A 104 -3.22 5.60 6.52
C ALA A 104 -2.52 5.06 5.28
N ARG A 105 -2.49 3.74 5.14
CA ARG A 105 -2.13 3.06 3.89
C ARG A 105 -3.42 2.71 3.16
N ILE A 106 -3.54 3.15 1.91
CA ILE A 106 -4.68 2.88 1.05
C ILE A 106 -4.24 1.92 -0.05
N ASP A 107 -4.88 0.77 -0.10
CA ASP A 107 -4.54 -0.30 -1.04
C ASP A 107 -5.54 -0.33 -2.20
N TRP A 108 -5.01 -0.35 -3.41
CA TRP A 108 -5.77 -0.38 -4.65
C TRP A 108 -5.30 -1.47 -5.58
N TYR A 109 -6.22 -1.98 -6.37
CA TYR A 109 -5.92 -2.74 -7.58
C TYR A 109 -6.19 -1.89 -8.81
N ASN A 110 -5.46 -2.16 -9.90
CA ASN A 110 -5.70 -1.53 -11.21
C ASN A 110 -5.71 -2.61 -12.28
N ILE A 111 -6.88 -2.85 -12.84
CA ILE A 111 -7.08 -3.90 -13.85
C ILE A 111 -7.62 -3.25 -15.11
N GLY A 112 -6.78 -3.19 -16.16
CA GLY A 112 -7.17 -2.55 -17.43
C GLY A 112 -7.59 -1.09 -17.28
N GLY A 113 -6.94 -0.32 -16.39
CA GLY A 113 -7.27 1.07 -16.10
C GLY A 113 -8.41 1.28 -15.10
N LYS A 114 -9.06 0.20 -14.65
CA LYS A 114 -10.11 0.31 -13.63
C LYS A 114 -9.50 0.25 -12.23
N ILE A 115 -9.70 1.31 -11.45
CA ILE A 115 -9.28 1.40 -10.05
C ILE A 115 -10.29 0.66 -9.18
N ILE A 116 -9.81 -0.29 -8.37
CA ILE A 116 -10.63 -1.10 -7.47
C ILE A 116 -10.06 -0.95 -6.07
N PHE A 117 -10.92 -0.57 -5.12
CA PHE A 117 -10.52 -0.42 -3.72
C PHE A 117 -10.20 -1.78 -3.09
N GLY A 118 -9.09 -1.86 -2.36
CA GLY A 118 -8.68 -3.01 -1.59
C GLY A 118 -8.98 -2.85 -0.10
N GLU A 119 -8.10 -2.13 0.61
CA GLU A 119 -8.27 -1.93 2.06
C GLU A 119 -7.69 -0.58 2.53
N ILE A 120 -8.06 -0.19 3.75
CA ILE A 120 -7.37 0.86 4.50
C ILE A 120 -6.67 0.20 5.69
N THR A 121 -5.37 0.48 5.86
CA THR A 121 -4.57 -0.06 6.95
C THR A 121 -3.93 1.08 7.74
N PHE A 122 -4.18 1.13 9.04
CA PHE A 122 -3.61 2.16 9.93
C PHE A 122 -2.27 1.74 10.54
N TYR A 123 -2.04 0.44 10.70
CA TYR A 123 -0.86 -0.13 11.33
C TYR A 123 -0.25 -1.20 10.44
N SER A 124 0.51 -0.79 9.42
CA SER A 124 1.22 -1.72 8.54
C SER A 124 2.19 -2.57 9.34
N TRP A 125 2.06 -3.91 9.24
CA TRP A 125 2.91 -4.87 9.95
C TRP A 125 3.03 -4.61 11.47
N SER A 126 1.99 -4.01 12.08
CA SER A 126 1.98 -3.65 13.50
C SER A 126 3.14 -2.72 13.91
N GLY A 127 3.72 -1.98 12.96
CA GLY A 127 4.85 -1.07 13.18
C GLY A 127 6.22 -1.75 13.29
N TYR A 128 6.33 -3.04 12.99
CA TYR A 128 7.59 -3.81 13.10
C TYR A 128 8.28 -4.07 11.76
N SER A 129 8.04 -3.24 10.76
CA SER A 129 8.77 -3.36 9.49
C SER A 129 10.25 -2.98 9.69
N VAL A 130 11.14 -3.77 9.11
CA VAL A 130 12.57 -3.47 9.06
C VAL A 130 12.91 -3.08 7.63
N PHE A 131 13.58 -1.95 7.46
CA PHE A 131 13.96 -1.43 6.15
C PHE A 131 15.48 -1.47 5.94
N ASP A 132 15.86 -1.60 4.68
CA ASP A 132 17.24 -1.47 4.23
C ASP A 132 17.26 -0.48 3.05
N PRO A 133 17.84 0.72 3.18
CA PRO A 133 18.57 1.20 4.37
C PRO A 133 17.65 1.54 5.56
N ASP A 134 18.15 1.35 6.77
CA ASP A 134 17.45 1.66 8.03
C ASP A 134 17.04 3.14 8.16
N SER A 135 17.81 4.04 7.52
CA SER A 135 17.49 5.48 7.44
C SER A 135 16.12 5.77 6.85
N PHE A 136 15.57 4.85 6.02
CA PHE A 136 14.27 5.04 5.40
C PHE A 136 13.12 5.08 6.41
N ASP A 137 13.23 4.31 7.49
CA ASP A 137 12.25 4.34 8.57
C ASP A 137 12.19 5.73 9.25
N PHE A 138 13.37 6.31 9.51
CA PHE A 138 13.48 7.66 10.07
C PHE A 138 12.96 8.73 9.10
N GLU A 139 13.23 8.58 7.79
CA GLU A 139 12.72 9.51 6.79
C GLU A 139 11.20 9.47 6.72
N MET A 140 10.62 8.29 6.73
CA MET A 140 9.18 8.10 6.73
C MET A 140 8.56 8.62 8.03
N GLY A 141 9.24 8.41 9.16
CA GLY A 141 8.83 8.88 10.49
C GLY A 141 8.69 10.39 10.59
N LYS A 142 9.44 11.19 9.79
CA LYS A 142 9.34 12.66 9.76
C LYS A 142 7.96 13.16 9.33
N TYR A 143 7.22 12.35 8.58
CA TYR A 143 5.86 12.70 8.16
C TYR A 143 4.79 12.36 9.20
N PHE A 144 5.17 11.65 10.27
CA PHE A 144 4.25 11.27 11.33
C PHE A 144 4.07 12.43 12.31
N ASN A 145 2.97 13.15 12.16
CA ASN A 145 2.62 14.24 13.07
C ASN A 145 1.61 13.72 14.11
N ILE A 146 2.11 13.24 15.24
CA ILE A 146 1.26 12.79 16.36
C ILE A 146 1.08 13.97 17.32
N ASN A 147 0.09 14.80 17.03
CA ASN A 147 -0.33 15.83 17.98
C ASN A 147 -1.17 15.17 19.08
N TYR A 148 -0.55 14.87 20.21
CA TYR A 148 -1.30 14.58 21.44
C TYR A 148 -1.97 15.87 21.91
N LYS A 149 -3.30 15.97 21.70
CA LYS A 149 -4.11 16.95 22.43
C LYS A 149 -4.65 16.31 23.69
#